data_c2ae1fd42f0e7eb9f31829f6737d9a47
#
_entry.id   c2ae1fd42f0e7eb9f31829f6737d9a47
#
_cell.length_a   1.000
_cell.length_b   1.000
_cell.length_c   1.000
_cell.angle_alpha   90.00
_cell.angle_beta   90.00
_cell.angle_gamma   90.00
#
_symmetry.space_group_name_H-M   'P 1'
#
loop_
_entity.id
_entity.type
_entity.pdbx_description
1 polymer ?
#
loop_
_entity_poly.entity_id
_entity_poly.type
_entity_poly.pdbx_seq_one_letter_code
_entity_poly.pdbx_strand_id
1 'polypeptide(L)'
;MTDQPEPRSLLSDIEITKILTLHRDGHTERDIAKIIHRSKGAVEHTLQTYDFDTFVGHKPRPLKPRKTTKREDRYLLRAAKQFNNVPLHDISKIVNIPVSKATISRRLHENGYGRYIAQKKPHLSRKNINERLEWAKRHKDWTIDQWKKVIWSDETLLQVGHSSKRIWVTRQKGKGLETNNVYPTFKTARVTIMVWACFTGEKVGPLMIFDEGGVGGDEYLEVILDGLLSFVDDLAKSTEEPDTVCVQKESPFIFMQDNVRCHKVKEVLDLLEEEKIPVMVWPAQSPDLNPLENLWEDFKEHFHTEFLQHYGRPSRSQDALYRYRELAQQVWAEQGQELIDRLIESMPCRCAAVIAAEGKWTTY
;
A
#
# COMPACT_ATOMS: atom_id res chain seq x y z
N MET A 1 -24.19 45.75 -2.99
CA MET A 1 -23.25 44.96 -3.80
C MET A 1 -22.10 45.87 -4.12
N THR A 2 -21.02 45.80 -3.39
CA THR A 2 -19.81 46.60 -3.62
C THR A 2 -18.94 45.86 -4.62
N ASP A 3 -18.91 46.44 -5.80
CA ASP A 3 -18.05 46.03 -6.91
C ASP A 3 -16.57 46.22 -6.48
N GLN A 4 -15.93 45.13 -6.10
CA GLN A 4 -14.48 45.16 -5.87
C GLN A 4 -13.80 45.06 -7.22
N PRO A 5 -12.90 45.97 -7.57
CA PRO A 5 -12.20 45.93 -8.84
C PRO A 5 -11.34 44.66 -8.91
N GLU A 6 -11.52 43.89 -9.97
CA GLU A 6 -10.67 42.73 -10.27
C GLU A 6 -9.18 43.10 -10.25
N PRO A 7 -8.31 42.24 -9.73
CA PRO A 7 -6.89 42.54 -9.71
C PRO A 7 -6.38 42.76 -11.14
N ARG A 8 -5.69 43.88 -11.38
CA ARG A 8 -5.11 44.27 -12.69
C ARG A 8 -4.19 43.14 -13.17
N SER A 9 -4.70 42.29 -14.07
CA SER A 9 -3.88 41.26 -14.70
C SER A 9 -2.87 41.94 -15.64
N LEU A 10 -1.60 41.54 -15.53
CA LEU A 10 -0.56 41.94 -16.46
C LEU A 10 -0.97 41.55 -17.89
N LEU A 11 -0.66 42.41 -18.87
CA LEU A 11 -0.88 42.06 -20.26
C LEU A 11 -0.04 40.85 -20.64
N SER A 12 -0.64 39.92 -21.38
CA SER A 12 0.07 38.77 -21.95
C SER A 12 0.91 39.21 -23.17
N ASP A 13 1.90 38.39 -23.51
CA ASP A 13 2.72 38.64 -24.72
C ASP A 13 1.86 38.77 -26.00
N ILE A 14 0.77 37.98 -26.05
CA ILE A 14 -0.21 38.04 -27.17
C ILE A 14 -0.92 39.41 -27.21
N GLU A 15 -1.36 39.92 -26.06
CA GLU A 15 -2.02 41.23 -25.98
C GLU A 15 -1.05 42.35 -26.33
N ILE A 16 0.18 42.29 -25.87
CA ILE A 16 1.23 43.28 -26.21
C ILE A 16 1.49 43.27 -27.74
N THR A 17 1.73 42.10 -28.32
CA THR A 17 1.93 41.95 -29.76
C THR A 17 0.73 42.53 -30.55
N LYS A 18 -0.49 42.23 -30.07
CA LYS A 18 -1.72 42.75 -30.72
C LYS A 18 -1.82 44.27 -30.63
N ILE A 19 -1.46 44.90 -29.51
CA ILE A 19 -1.40 46.35 -29.33
C ILE A 19 -0.40 46.95 -30.32
N LEU A 20 0.81 46.40 -30.38
CA LEU A 20 1.88 46.90 -31.25
C LEU A 20 1.50 46.76 -32.74
N THR A 21 0.88 45.64 -33.12
CA THR A 21 0.38 45.42 -34.51
C THR A 21 -0.71 46.40 -34.86
N LEU A 22 -1.75 46.57 -34.07
CA LEU A 22 -2.85 47.50 -34.33
C LEU A 22 -2.38 48.95 -34.37
N HIS A 23 -1.40 49.35 -33.56
CA HIS A 23 -0.81 50.68 -33.61
C HIS A 23 -0.04 50.90 -34.92
N ARG A 24 0.75 49.91 -35.35
CA ARG A 24 1.44 49.97 -36.66
C ARG A 24 0.47 50.07 -37.84
N ASP A 25 -0.69 49.39 -37.72
CA ASP A 25 -1.73 49.42 -38.73
C ASP A 25 -2.56 50.73 -38.72
N GLY A 26 -2.19 51.74 -37.90
CA GLY A 26 -2.75 53.06 -37.85
C GLY A 26 -3.96 53.27 -36.96
N HIS A 27 -4.32 52.31 -36.10
CA HIS A 27 -5.40 52.44 -35.13
C HIS A 27 -5.03 53.42 -34.00
N THR A 28 -6.02 54.21 -33.54
CA THR A 28 -5.79 55.12 -32.41
C THR A 28 -5.72 54.32 -31.09
N GLU A 29 -5.03 54.85 -30.06
CA GLU A 29 -4.94 54.21 -28.74
C GLU A 29 -6.31 53.90 -28.10
N ARG A 30 -7.31 54.80 -28.37
CA ARG A 30 -8.70 54.61 -27.92
C ARG A 30 -9.37 53.41 -28.59
N ASP A 31 -9.14 53.23 -29.90
CA ASP A 31 -9.72 52.11 -30.63
C ASP A 31 -9.03 50.80 -30.28
N ILE A 32 -7.71 50.80 -30.11
CA ILE A 32 -6.95 49.65 -29.62
C ILE A 32 -7.47 49.24 -28.25
N ALA A 33 -7.66 50.21 -27.33
CA ALA A 33 -8.19 49.91 -25.98
C ALA A 33 -9.55 49.24 -26.01
N LYS A 34 -10.44 49.66 -26.96
CA LYS A 34 -11.75 49.01 -27.16
C LYS A 34 -11.61 47.58 -27.70
N ILE A 35 -10.76 47.39 -28.71
CA ILE A 35 -10.55 46.09 -29.38
C ILE A 35 -9.99 45.04 -28.43
N ILE A 36 -9.07 45.45 -27.57
CA ILE A 36 -8.43 44.49 -26.63
C ILE A 36 -9.10 44.43 -25.24
N HIS A 37 -10.17 45.22 -25.03
CA HIS A 37 -10.90 45.35 -23.76
C HIS A 37 -9.99 45.72 -22.56
N ARG A 38 -9.08 46.70 -22.78
CA ARG A 38 -8.14 47.22 -21.79
C ARG A 38 -8.28 48.75 -21.67
N SER A 39 -7.75 49.32 -20.59
CA SER A 39 -7.75 50.77 -20.42
C SER A 39 -6.82 51.44 -21.41
N LYS A 40 -7.14 52.69 -21.85
CA LYS A 40 -6.27 53.49 -22.69
C LYS A 40 -4.86 53.62 -22.10
N GLY A 41 -4.76 53.87 -20.78
CA GLY A 41 -3.46 53.99 -20.11
C GLY A 41 -2.61 52.67 -20.16
N ALA A 42 -3.23 51.51 -20.26
CA ALA A 42 -2.49 50.26 -20.45
C ALA A 42 -1.92 50.14 -21.85
N VAL A 43 -2.68 50.60 -22.87
CA VAL A 43 -2.21 50.67 -24.27
C VAL A 43 -1.07 51.67 -24.40
N GLU A 44 -1.25 52.88 -23.88
CA GLU A 44 -0.24 53.95 -23.90
C GLU A 44 1.08 53.53 -23.24
N HIS A 45 0.99 52.93 -22.06
CA HIS A 45 2.15 52.38 -21.36
C HIS A 45 2.85 51.29 -22.16
N THR A 46 2.08 50.42 -22.84
CA THR A 46 2.65 49.36 -23.67
C THR A 46 3.42 49.93 -24.85
N LEU A 47 2.85 50.94 -25.55
CA LEU A 47 3.49 51.60 -26.68
C LEU A 47 4.75 52.41 -26.25
N GLN A 48 4.79 52.94 -25.06
CA GLN A 48 5.98 53.60 -24.51
C GLN A 48 7.07 52.60 -24.05
N THR A 49 6.68 51.37 -23.68
CA THR A 49 7.61 50.41 -23.09
C THR A 49 8.18 49.42 -24.11
N TYR A 50 7.43 49.10 -25.15
CA TYR A 50 7.77 48.08 -26.14
C TYR A 50 7.72 48.66 -27.56
N ASP A 51 8.69 48.24 -28.36
CA ASP A 51 8.77 48.53 -29.78
C ASP A 51 8.40 47.27 -30.59
N PHE A 52 7.68 47.47 -31.70
CA PHE A 52 7.16 46.35 -32.53
C PHE A 52 8.28 45.46 -33.07
N ASP A 53 9.38 46.05 -33.54
CA ASP A 53 10.46 45.33 -34.23
C ASP A 53 11.39 44.60 -33.23
N THR A 54 11.38 45.03 -31.97
CA THR A 54 12.28 44.51 -30.93
C THR A 54 11.57 43.66 -29.86
N PHE A 55 10.23 43.61 -29.86
CA PHE A 55 9.50 42.84 -28.85
C PHE A 55 9.52 41.34 -29.14
N VAL A 56 10.25 40.59 -28.33
CA VAL A 56 10.40 39.11 -28.42
C VAL A 56 9.68 38.41 -27.27
N GLY A 57 8.76 39.08 -26.60
CA GLY A 57 8.07 38.58 -25.41
C GLY A 57 8.69 39.06 -24.10
N HIS A 58 8.00 38.80 -23.00
CA HIS A 58 8.51 39.14 -21.67
C HIS A 58 9.78 38.37 -21.35
N LYS A 59 10.83 39.09 -20.99
CA LYS A 59 12.03 38.39 -20.45
C LYS A 59 11.65 37.60 -19.20
N PRO A 60 11.99 36.29 -19.13
CA PRO A 60 11.73 35.52 -17.95
C PRO A 60 12.37 36.21 -16.72
N ARG A 61 11.61 36.29 -15.62
CA ARG A 61 12.14 36.90 -14.40
C ARG A 61 13.45 36.19 -13.99
N PRO A 62 14.51 36.95 -13.68
CA PRO A 62 15.76 36.34 -13.23
C PRO A 62 15.48 35.41 -12.04
N LEU A 63 16.02 34.22 -12.10
CA LEU A 63 15.89 33.24 -11.00
C LEU A 63 16.43 33.87 -9.72
N LYS A 64 15.65 33.80 -8.65
CA LYS A 64 16.13 34.26 -7.34
C LYS A 64 17.43 33.51 -6.97
N PRO A 65 18.46 34.21 -6.52
CA PRO A 65 19.73 33.59 -6.14
C PRO A 65 19.53 32.49 -5.08
N ARG A 66 20.33 31.46 -5.17
CA ARG A 66 20.31 30.36 -4.18
C ARG A 66 20.65 30.91 -2.79
N LYS A 67 19.85 30.52 -1.79
CA LYS A 67 20.09 30.88 -0.37
C LYS A 67 21.18 30.01 0.30
N THR A 68 21.66 28.98 -0.41
CA THR A 68 22.65 28.04 0.08
C THR A 68 23.76 27.83 -0.92
N THR A 69 24.99 27.69 -0.41
CA THR A 69 26.14 27.28 -1.19
C THR A 69 26.16 25.77 -1.44
N LYS A 70 26.94 25.32 -2.43
CA LYS A 70 27.15 23.88 -2.66
C LYS A 70 27.70 23.13 -1.45
N ARG A 71 28.47 23.82 -0.59
CA ARG A 71 29.01 23.22 0.64
C ARG A 71 27.92 23.04 1.68
N GLU A 72 27.08 24.02 1.88
CA GLU A 72 25.91 23.95 2.79
C GLU A 72 24.90 22.91 2.33
N ASP A 73 24.64 22.80 1.02
CA ASP A 73 23.78 21.77 0.47
C ASP A 73 24.27 20.36 0.83
N ARG A 74 25.59 20.12 0.77
CA ARG A 74 26.19 18.84 1.19
C ARG A 74 26.03 18.58 2.69
N TYR A 75 26.14 19.61 3.53
CA TYR A 75 25.90 19.47 4.97
C TYR A 75 24.43 19.16 5.27
N LEU A 76 23.49 19.88 4.65
CA LEU A 76 22.06 19.64 4.78
C LEU A 76 21.69 18.20 4.36
N LEU A 77 22.24 17.75 3.23
CA LEU A 77 22.01 16.39 2.74
C LEU A 77 22.56 15.32 3.69
N ARG A 78 23.78 15.51 4.21
CA ARG A 78 24.41 14.59 5.16
C ARG A 78 23.60 14.52 6.46
N ALA A 79 23.21 15.65 7.02
CA ALA A 79 22.41 15.72 8.22
C ALA A 79 21.03 15.09 8.02
N ALA A 80 20.35 15.34 6.89
CA ALA A 80 19.07 14.74 6.59
C ALA A 80 19.12 13.21 6.42
N LYS A 81 20.24 12.66 5.95
CA LYS A 81 20.49 11.22 5.91
C LYS A 81 20.76 10.63 7.28
N GLN A 82 21.60 11.29 8.06
CA GLN A 82 21.99 10.84 9.40
C GLN A 82 20.83 10.91 10.39
N PHE A 83 20.03 11.96 10.30
CA PHE A 83 18.85 12.22 11.15
C PHE A 83 17.56 12.10 10.34
N ASN A 84 17.38 10.95 9.66
CA ASN A 84 16.31 10.74 8.68
C ASN A 84 14.89 10.85 9.26
N ASN A 85 14.69 10.63 10.55
CA ASN A 85 13.42 10.73 11.27
C ASN A 85 13.14 12.12 11.86
N VAL A 86 14.14 13.02 11.89
CA VAL A 86 13.99 14.37 12.43
C VAL A 86 13.23 15.27 11.44
N PRO A 87 12.31 16.15 11.88
CA PRO A 87 11.65 17.12 11.03
C PRO A 87 12.62 18.05 10.29
N LEU A 88 12.31 18.39 9.01
CA LEU A 88 13.24 19.20 8.19
C LEU A 88 13.55 20.58 8.79
N HIS A 89 12.62 21.17 9.56
CA HIS A 89 12.89 22.47 10.20
C HIS A 89 13.96 22.37 11.29
N ASP A 90 14.13 21.20 11.91
CA ASP A 90 15.16 21.00 12.94
C ASP A 90 16.53 20.66 12.32
N ILE A 91 16.54 20.10 11.10
CA ILE A 91 17.79 19.88 10.35
C ILE A 91 18.56 21.20 10.17
N SER A 92 17.86 22.32 9.88
CA SER A 92 18.51 23.64 9.76
C SER A 92 19.19 24.10 11.06
N LYS A 93 18.59 23.75 12.21
CA LYS A 93 19.16 24.06 13.53
C LYS A 93 20.38 23.18 13.82
N ILE A 94 20.30 21.88 13.55
CA ILE A 94 21.39 20.91 13.76
C ILE A 94 22.65 21.31 13.00
N VAL A 95 22.50 21.78 11.75
CA VAL A 95 23.65 22.19 10.93
C VAL A 95 23.98 23.68 11.02
N ASN A 96 23.23 24.43 11.80
CA ASN A 96 23.36 25.90 11.98
C ASN A 96 23.31 26.65 10.62
N ILE A 97 22.44 26.28 9.72
CA ILE A 97 22.22 26.95 8.44
C ILE A 97 20.79 27.51 8.44
N PRO A 98 20.59 28.85 8.49
CA PRO A 98 19.28 29.46 8.66
C PRO A 98 18.48 29.47 7.36
N VAL A 99 17.90 28.33 7.00
CA VAL A 99 17.06 28.15 5.80
C VAL A 99 15.69 27.56 6.15
N SER A 100 14.71 27.91 5.36
CA SER A 100 13.35 27.38 5.52
C SER A 100 13.25 25.88 5.16
N LYS A 101 12.26 25.19 5.75
CA LYS A 101 11.88 23.81 5.39
C LYS A 101 11.75 23.62 3.86
N ALA A 102 11.14 24.59 3.16
CA ALA A 102 10.97 24.52 1.71
C ALA A 102 12.31 24.56 0.95
N THR A 103 13.29 25.30 1.46
CA THR A 103 14.64 25.33 0.88
C THR A 103 15.32 23.99 1.07
N ILE A 104 15.27 23.40 2.27
CA ILE A 104 15.85 22.06 2.54
C ILE A 104 15.20 21.03 1.64
N SER A 105 13.86 21.01 1.56
CA SER A 105 13.15 20.08 0.70
C SER A 105 13.61 20.17 -0.76
N ARG A 106 13.74 21.38 -1.32
CA ARG A 106 14.26 21.55 -2.69
C ARG A 106 15.68 21.03 -2.86
N ARG A 107 16.58 21.26 -1.88
CA ARG A 107 17.97 20.75 -1.93
C ARG A 107 18.01 19.22 -1.87
N LEU A 108 17.11 18.60 -1.09
CA LEU A 108 16.99 17.15 -1.05
C LEU A 108 16.50 16.62 -2.41
N HIS A 109 15.44 17.21 -2.99
CA HIS A 109 14.90 16.79 -4.29
C HIS A 109 15.91 16.95 -5.43
N GLU A 110 16.68 18.02 -5.46
CA GLU A 110 17.76 18.23 -6.45
C GLU A 110 18.84 17.14 -6.39
N ASN A 111 18.93 16.42 -5.27
CA ASN A 111 19.86 15.29 -5.06
C ASN A 111 19.14 13.92 -5.07
N GLY A 112 17.90 13.84 -5.53
CA GLY A 112 17.12 12.60 -5.62
C GLY A 112 16.55 12.10 -4.29
N TYR A 113 16.54 12.92 -3.22
CA TYR A 113 15.99 12.54 -1.92
C TYR A 113 14.64 13.20 -1.66
N GLY A 114 13.68 12.41 -1.16
CA GLY A 114 12.36 12.88 -0.71
C GLY A 114 12.09 12.53 0.75
N ARG A 115 10.99 13.04 1.27
CA ARG A 115 10.42 12.61 2.56
C ARG A 115 9.26 11.69 2.31
N TYR A 116 9.36 10.47 2.81
CA TYR A 116 8.35 9.43 2.68
C TYR A 116 7.93 8.96 4.06
N ILE A 117 6.74 8.38 4.15
CA ILE A 117 6.28 7.72 5.37
C ILE A 117 7.11 6.44 5.53
N ALA A 118 7.74 6.28 6.70
CA ALA A 118 8.48 5.06 7.01
C ALA A 118 7.51 3.88 7.11
N GLN A 119 7.83 2.80 6.46
CA GLN A 119 7.09 1.55 6.59
C GLN A 119 7.33 0.95 7.98
N LYS A 120 6.26 0.51 8.62
CA LYS A 120 6.34 -0.22 9.88
C LYS A 120 6.54 -1.70 9.56
N LYS A 121 7.70 -2.23 9.90
CA LYS A 121 8.03 -3.66 9.77
C LYS A 121 8.61 -4.14 11.08
N PRO A 122 8.38 -5.40 11.49
CA PRO A 122 8.97 -5.97 12.70
C PRO A 122 10.50 -5.88 12.68
N HIS A 123 11.14 -5.83 13.84
CA HIS A 123 12.60 -5.78 13.92
C HIS A 123 13.21 -7.12 13.53
N LEU A 124 14.14 -7.12 12.57
CA LEU A 124 14.91 -8.30 12.19
C LEU A 124 16.23 -8.35 12.98
N SER A 125 16.40 -9.41 13.77
CA SER A 125 17.71 -9.73 14.37
C SER A 125 18.67 -10.24 13.28
N ARG A 126 19.98 -10.25 13.58
CA ARG A 126 20.98 -10.86 12.68
C ARG A 126 20.68 -12.34 12.39
N LYS A 127 20.18 -13.07 13.39
CA LYS A 127 19.77 -14.46 13.25
C LYS A 127 18.64 -14.57 12.22
N ASN A 128 17.58 -13.78 12.38
CA ASN A 128 16.44 -13.80 11.44
C ASN A 128 16.87 -13.45 10.00
N ILE A 129 17.73 -12.46 9.84
CA ILE A 129 18.26 -12.07 8.51
C ILE A 129 18.99 -13.26 7.85
N ASN A 130 19.84 -13.97 8.61
CA ASN A 130 20.56 -15.12 8.08
C ASN A 130 19.60 -16.28 7.76
N GLU A 131 18.67 -16.60 8.64
CA GLU A 131 17.67 -17.65 8.43
C GLU A 131 16.81 -17.37 7.19
N ARG A 132 16.35 -16.14 7.01
CA ARG A 132 15.59 -15.71 5.83
C ARG A 132 16.41 -15.87 4.54
N LEU A 133 17.67 -15.42 4.55
CA LEU A 133 18.57 -15.53 3.41
C LEU A 133 18.84 -16.99 3.03
N GLU A 134 19.14 -17.84 4.01
CA GLU A 134 19.40 -19.26 3.78
C GLU A 134 18.13 -20.00 3.33
N TRP A 135 16.97 -19.64 3.87
CA TRP A 135 15.70 -20.19 3.42
C TRP A 135 15.45 -19.83 1.93
N ALA A 136 15.57 -18.55 1.58
CA ALA A 136 15.36 -18.09 0.22
C ALA A 136 16.34 -18.75 -0.79
N LYS A 137 17.61 -18.94 -0.41
CA LYS A 137 18.60 -19.65 -1.23
C LYS A 137 18.24 -21.11 -1.45
N ARG A 138 17.73 -21.81 -0.44
CA ARG A 138 17.30 -23.22 -0.54
C ARG A 138 16.10 -23.40 -1.47
N HIS A 139 15.22 -22.42 -1.51
CA HIS A 139 13.95 -22.51 -2.25
C HIS A 139 13.95 -21.74 -3.58
N LYS A 140 15.04 -21.03 -3.94
CA LYS A 140 15.12 -20.20 -5.16
C LYS A 140 14.88 -20.96 -6.45
N ASP A 141 15.25 -22.24 -6.47
CA ASP A 141 15.18 -23.11 -7.65
C ASP A 141 13.92 -24.00 -7.64
N TRP A 142 13.01 -23.79 -6.69
CA TRP A 142 11.74 -24.50 -6.65
C TRP A 142 10.88 -24.13 -7.85
N THR A 143 10.29 -25.17 -8.47
CA THR A 143 9.33 -25.00 -9.56
C THR A 143 7.98 -24.49 -9.04
N ILE A 144 7.16 -23.95 -9.95
CA ILE A 144 5.80 -23.53 -9.60
C ILE A 144 4.98 -24.72 -9.09
N ASP A 145 5.16 -25.92 -9.65
CA ASP A 145 4.46 -27.12 -9.21
C ASP A 145 4.84 -27.54 -7.78
N GLN A 146 6.07 -27.29 -7.35
CA GLN A 146 6.46 -27.49 -5.95
C GLN A 146 5.80 -26.45 -5.03
N TRP A 147 5.75 -25.18 -5.46
CA TRP A 147 5.08 -24.13 -4.70
C TRP A 147 3.55 -24.34 -4.60
N LYS A 148 2.92 -24.89 -5.63
CA LYS A 148 1.49 -25.26 -5.62
C LYS A 148 1.16 -26.29 -4.55
N LYS A 149 2.11 -27.17 -4.19
CA LYS A 149 1.95 -28.21 -3.16
C LYS A 149 2.16 -27.71 -1.73
N VAL A 150 2.49 -26.45 -1.54
CA VAL A 150 2.57 -25.88 -0.20
C VAL A 150 1.18 -25.48 0.28
N ILE A 151 0.78 -25.97 1.45
CA ILE A 151 -0.39 -25.50 2.16
C ILE A 151 0.05 -24.28 2.99
N TRP A 152 -0.25 -23.10 2.51
CA TRP A 152 0.03 -21.84 3.16
C TRP A 152 -1.00 -21.56 4.22
N SER A 153 -0.61 -21.29 5.45
CA SER A 153 -1.53 -20.95 6.53
C SER A 153 -1.12 -19.71 7.29
N ASP A 154 -2.09 -19.08 7.93
CA ASP A 154 -1.86 -17.89 8.78
C ASP A 154 -3.12 -17.54 9.58
N GLU A 155 -2.97 -16.72 10.62
CA GLU A 155 -4.04 -16.12 11.42
C GLU A 155 -4.12 -14.63 11.15
N THR A 156 -5.36 -14.11 11.14
CA THR A 156 -5.56 -12.68 11.05
C THR A 156 -6.77 -12.19 11.82
N LEU A 157 -6.75 -10.90 12.19
CA LEU A 157 -7.88 -10.22 12.79
C LEU A 157 -8.73 -9.54 11.72
N LEU A 158 -9.98 -9.93 11.62
CA LEU A 158 -10.97 -9.30 10.77
C LEU A 158 -11.72 -8.23 11.57
N GLN A 159 -11.54 -6.97 11.20
CA GLN A 159 -12.21 -5.84 11.85
C GLN A 159 -13.48 -5.47 11.09
N VAL A 160 -14.64 -5.73 11.69
CA VAL A 160 -15.93 -5.44 11.07
C VAL A 160 -16.17 -3.94 10.98
N GLY A 161 -16.52 -3.46 9.80
CA GLY A 161 -16.81 -2.04 9.55
C GLY A 161 -15.57 -1.13 9.50
N HIS A 162 -14.37 -1.69 9.28
CA HIS A 162 -13.14 -0.92 9.16
C HIS A 162 -12.36 -1.32 7.92
N SER A 163 -12.01 -0.34 7.06
CA SER A 163 -11.06 -0.53 5.97
C SER A 163 -9.68 -0.04 6.37
N SER A 164 -8.65 -0.80 6.05
CA SER A 164 -7.25 -0.39 6.21
C SER A 164 -6.77 0.52 5.06
N LYS A 165 -7.47 0.53 3.94
CA LYS A 165 -7.10 1.28 2.74
C LYS A 165 -7.60 2.73 2.79
N ARG A 166 -6.90 3.61 2.06
CA ARG A 166 -7.36 4.99 1.84
C ARG A 166 -8.48 4.99 0.81
N ILE A 167 -9.67 5.44 1.22
CA ILE A 167 -10.82 5.54 0.34
C ILE A 167 -10.77 6.87 -0.41
N TRP A 168 -10.77 6.80 -1.72
CA TRP A 168 -10.77 7.96 -2.60
C TRP A 168 -12.17 8.25 -3.12
N VAL A 169 -12.59 9.50 -3.00
CA VAL A 169 -13.86 9.97 -3.57
C VAL A 169 -13.61 11.07 -4.59
N THR A 170 -14.32 11.02 -5.71
CA THR A 170 -14.30 12.08 -6.72
C THR A 170 -15.33 13.13 -6.35
N ARG A 171 -14.89 14.35 -6.03
CA ARG A 171 -15.77 15.44 -5.60
C ARG A 171 -15.28 16.81 -6.06
N GLN A 172 -16.17 17.79 -6.04
CA GLN A 172 -15.81 19.19 -6.26
C GLN A 172 -15.01 19.74 -5.07
N LYS A 173 -14.12 20.70 -5.36
CA LYS A 173 -13.37 21.42 -4.30
C LYS A 173 -14.36 22.12 -3.35
N GLY A 174 -14.15 21.96 -2.05
CA GLY A 174 -15.03 22.53 -1.01
C GLY A 174 -16.20 21.66 -0.57
N LYS A 175 -16.54 20.57 -1.31
CA LYS A 175 -17.69 19.70 -1.04
C LYS A 175 -17.35 18.43 -0.23
N GLY A 176 -16.37 18.51 0.65
CA GLY A 176 -15.84 17.36 1.41
C GLY A 176 -16.80 16.76 2.42
N LEU A 177 -17.74 17.53 2.94
CA LEU A 177 -18.67 17.13 4.00
C LEU A 177 -20.07 16.75 3.51
N GLU A 178 -20.30 16.72 2.18
CA GLU A 178 -21.53 16.17 1.63
C GLU A 178 -21.60 14.66 1.91
N THR A 179 -22.78 14.14 2.21
CA THR A 179 -23.00 12.76 2.67
C THR A 179 -22.34 11.71 1.75
N ASN A 180 -22.40 11.91 0.44
CA ASN A 180 -21.82 10.99 -0.55
C ASN A 180 -20.29 11.07 -0.64
N ASN A 181 -19.67 12.07 -0.01
CA ASN A 181 -18.23 12.30 -0.02
C ASN A 181 -17.58 11.94 1.32
N VAL A 182 -18.35 11.46 2.28
CA VAL A 182 -17.90 11.09 3.62
C VAL A 182 -17.96 9.58 3.76
N TYR A 183 -16.86 9.00 4.16
CA TYR A 183 -16.79 7.59 4.51
C TYR A 183 -17.16 7.42 6.00
N PRO A 184 -18.12 6.56 6.34
CA PRO A 184 -18.53 6.38 7.72
C PRO A 184 -17.44 5.70 8.55
N THR A 185 -17.12 6.26 9.71
CA THR A 185 -16.25 5.64 10.70
C THR A 185 -17.03 5.34 11.97
N PHE A 186 -16.88 4.13 12.51
CA PHE A 186 -17.62 3.69 13.68
C PHE A 186 -16.72 3.75 14.91
N LYS A 187 -17.04 4.62 15.88
CA LYS A 187 -16.31 4.74 17.16
C LYS A 187 -16.75 3.69 18.19
N THR A 188 -17.99 3.25 18.10
CA THR A 188 -18.62 2.28 19.02
C THR A 188 -18.81 0.94 18.29
N ALA A 189 -18.70 -0.14 19.05
CA ALA A 189 -18.85 -1.52 18.56
C ALA A 189 -17.75 -1.96 17.57
N ARG A 190 -16.47 -1.79 17.96
CA ARG A 190 -15.40 -2.52 17.28
C ARG A 190 -15.66 -4.01 17.49
N VAL A 191 -16.08 -4.67 16.46
CA VAL A 191 -16.17 -6.13 16.40
C VAL A 191 -14.89 -6.59 15.70
N THR A 192 -14.18 -7.47 16.37
CA THR A 192 -12.98 -8.10 15.82
C THR A 192 -13.18 -9.61 15.90
N ILE A 193 -12.98 -10.28 14.80
CA ILE A 193 -13.10 -11.72 14.69
C ILE A 193 -11.70 -12.26 14.37
N MET A 194 -11.20 -13.20 15.15
CA MET A 194 -9.97 -13.94 14.82
C MET A 194 -10.33 -15.02 13.83
N VAL A 195 -9.56 -15.12 12.76
CA VAL A 195 -9.72 -16.16 11.75
C VAL A 195 -8.39 -16.80 11.43
N TRP A 196 -8.41 -18.10 11.16
CA TRP A 196 -7.33 -18.85 10.54
C TRP A 196 -7.81 -19.36 9.18
N ALA A 197 -6.91 -19.42 8.22
CA ALA A 197 -7.22 -20.08 6.96
C ALA A 197 -5.95 -20.64 6.32
N CYS A 198 -6.15 -21.48 5.32
CA CYS A 198 -5.08 -21.98 4.48
C CYS A 198 -5.49 -21.99 3.00
N PHE A 199 -4.50 -22.15 2.12
CA PHE A 199 -4.72 -22.36 0.69
C PHE A 199 -3.54 -23.10 0.06
N THR A 200 -3.78 -23.71 -1.10
CA THR A 200 -2.73 -24.27 -1.97
C THR A 200 -2.77 -23.58 -3.34
N GLY A 201 -1.88 -23.95 -4.25
CA GLY A 201 -1.99 -23.50 -5.64
C GLY A 201 -3.24 -23.97 -6.39
N GLU A 202 -4.01 -24.91 -5.82
CA GLU A 202 -5.19 -25.47 -6.48
C GLU A 202 -6.49 -24.79 -6.00
N LYS A 203 -6.62 -24.51 -4.71
CA LYS A 203 -7.83 -23.93 -4.11
C LYS A 203 -7.57 -23.33 -2.73
N VAL A 204 -8.49 -22.50 -2.26
CA VAL A 204 -8.57 -22.12 -0.86
C VAL A 204 -9.03 -23.27 0.01
N GLY A 205 -8.47 -23.35 1.21
CA GLY A 205 -8.91 -24.25 2.26
C GLY A 205 -10.01 -23.62 3.13
N PRO A 206 -10.34 -24.23 4.28
CA PRO A 206 -11.36 -23.70 5.17
C PRO A 206 -10.94 -22.38 5.80
N LEU A 207 -11.94 -21.54 6.14
CA LEU A 207 -11.81 -20.40 7.04
C LEU A 207 -12.35 -20.81 8.40
N MET A 208 -11.46 -20.97 9.38
CA MET A 208 -11.81 -21.23 10.78
C MET A 208 -12.00 -19.90 11.50
N ILE A 209 -13.06 -19.80 12.30
CA ILE A 209 -13.44 -18.56 12.99
C ILE A 209 -13.51 -18.80 14.47
N PHE A 210 -12.77 -18.01 15.24
CA PHE A 210 -12.63 -18.15 16.68
C PHE A 210 -13.46 -17.09 17.41
N ASP A 211 -13.92 -17.46 18.59
CA ASP A 211 -14.56 -16.54 19.50
C ASP A 211 -13.55 -15.58 20.16
N GLU A 212 -14.01 -14.67 20.98
CA GLU A 212 -13.18 -13.64 21.61
C GLU A 212 -12.02 -14.28 22.39
N GLY A 213 -10.75 -13.97 22.03
CA GLY A 213 -9.59 -14.36 22.82
C GLY A 213 -8.32 -14.70 22.07
N GLY A 214 -8.40 -14.98 20.77
CA GLY A 214 -7.22 -15.42 19.98
C GLY A 214 -7.09 -16.94 19.91
N VAL A 215 -6.08 -17.43 19.20
CA VAL A 215 -5.81 -18.86 19.02
C VAL A 215 -4.76 -19.30 20.03
N GLY A 216 -5.16 -20.07 21.03
CA GLY A 216 -4.27 -20.77 21.97
C GLY A 216 -3.83 -22.13 21.45
N GLY A 217 -3.22 -22.96 22.34
CA GLY A 217 -2.77 -24.30 21.95
C GLY A 217 -3.91 -25.25 21.64
N ASP A 218 -4.95 -25.20 22.44
CA ASP A 218 -6.12 -26.09 22.30
C ASP A 218 -6.93 -25.71 21.03
N GLU A 219 -7.17 -24.42 20.81
CA GLU A 219 -7.83 -23.94 19.61
C GLU A 219 -7.00 -24.22 18.33
N TYR A 220 -5.66 -24.17 18.44
CA TYR A 220 -4.83 -24.51 17.30
C TYR A 220 -4.82 -26.03 17.02
N LEU A 221 -4.98 -26.87 18.02
CA LEU A 221 -5.18 -28.28 17.81
C LEU A 221 -6.48 -28.56 17.03
N GLU A 222 -7.57 -27.85 17.35
CA GLU A 222 -8.82 -27.92 16.58
C GLU A 222 -8.61 -27.46 15.11
N VAL A 223 -7.79 -26.40 14.90
CA VAL A 223 -7.41 -25.97 13.55
C VAL A 223 -6.74 -27.09 12.76
N ILE A 224 -5.84 -27.83 13.38
CA ILE A 224 -5.17 -28.96 12.71
C ILE A 224 -6.18 -30.08 12.43
N LEU A 225 -6.97 -30.48 13.42
CA LEU A 225 -7.91 -31.58 13.29
C LEU A 225 -9.04 -31.28 12.27
N ASP A 226 -9.76 -30.19 12.48
CA ASP A 226 -10.97 -29.90 11.72
C ASP A 226 -10.69 -29.06 10.46
N GLY A 227 -9.64 -28.27 10.47
CA GLY A 227 -9.25 -27.42 9.35
C GLY A 227 -8.26 -28.10 8.41
N LEU A 228 -7.03 -28.33 8.87
CA LEU A 228 -5.94 -28.83 8.03
C LEU A 228 -6.16 -30.24 7.53
N LEU A 229 -6.43 -31.21 8.44
CA LEU A 229 -6.57 -32.62 8.05
C LEU A 229 -7.75 -32.83 7.11
N SER A 230 -8.90 -32.23 7.41
CA SER A 230 -10.06 -32.27 6.51
C SER A 230 -9.71 -31.70 5.12
N PHE A 231 -8.92 -30.64 5.05
CA PHE A 231 -8.51 -30.04 3.78
C PHE A 231 -7.52 -30.95 3.01
N VAL A 232 -6.57 -31.57 3.71
CA VAL A 232 -5.63 -32.55 3.11
C VAL A 232 -6.40 -33.75 2.54
N ASP A 233 -7.38 -34.27 3.25
CA ASP A 233 -8.23 -35.34 2.77
C ASP A 233 -9.01 -34.95 1.50
N ASP A 234 -9.52 -33.73 1.46
CA ASP A 234 -10.24 -33.22 0.28
C ASP A 234 -9.32 -33.02 -0.93
N LEU A 235 -8.07 -32.61 -0.69
CA LEU A 235 -7.06 -32.52 -1.73
C LEU A 235 -6.66 -33.91 -2.25
N ALA A 236 -6.52 -34.90 -1.37
CA ALA A 236 -6.18 -36.26 -1.73
C ALA A 236 -7.29 -36.88 -2.62
N LYS A 237 -8.55 -36.72 -2.25
CA LYS A 237 -9.71 -37.19 -3.06
C LYS A 237 -9.77 -36.58 -4.44
N SER A 238 -9.26 -35.35 -4.60
CA SER A 238 -9.25 -34.65 -5.90
C SER A 238 -8.14 -35.15 -6.85
N THR A 239 -7.12 -35.80 -6.31
CA THR A 239 -5.92 -36.26 -7.05
C THR A 239 -5.90 -37.76 -7.33
N GLU A 240 -6.78 -38.56 -6.70
CA GLU A 240 -6.83 -40.01 -6.94
C GLU A 240 -7.53 -40.35 -8.24
N GLU A 241 -6.82 -41.03 -9.15
CA GLU A 241 -7.45 -41.87 -10.18
C GLU A 241 -8.16 -43.06 -9.50
N PRO A 242 -9.34 -43.49 -9.96
CA PRO A 242 -10.26 -44.40 -9.23
C PRO A 242 -9.77 -45.83 -8.97
N ASP A 243 -8.54 -46.18 -9.31
CA ASP A 243 -8.04 -47.57 -9.24
C ASP A 243 -6.73 -47.80 -8.44
N THR A 244 -6.30 -46.85 -7.61
CA THR A 244 -5.04 -47.06 -6.86
C THR A 244 -5.32 -47.41 -5.40
N VAL A 245 -5.06 -48.67 -5.04
CA VAL A 245 -5.11 -49.19 -3.66
C VAL A 245 -4.21 -48.32 -2.74
N CYS A 246 -4.83 -47.73 -1.71
CA CYS A 246 -4.18 -46.91 -0.69
C CYS A 246 -3.04 -47.65 0.01
N VAL A 247 -1.83 -47.45 -0.46
CA VAL A 247 -0.64 -47.61 0.38
C VAL A 247 -0.44 -46.28 1.10
N GLN A 248 -0.28 -46.28 2.45
CA GLN A 248 -0.01 -45.12 3.27
C GLN A 248 1.19 -44.32 2.71
N LYS A 249 0.94 -43.43 1.77
CA LYS A 249 1.94 -42.50 1.21
C LYS A 249 2.04 -41.29 2.13
N GLU A 250 3.28 -40.78 2.28
CA GLU A 250 3.50 -39.43 2.83
C GLU A 250 2.64 -38.42 2.05
N SER A 251 2.09 -37.46 2.76
CA SER A 251 1.32 -36.38 2.11
C SER A 251 2.15 -35.73 0.98
N PRO A 252 1.61 -35.58 -0.21
CA PRO A 252 2.30 -34.88 -1.29
C PRO A 252 2.43 -33.36 -1.03
N PHE A 253 1.74 -32.88 0.01
CA PHE A 253 1.69 -31.50 0.41
C PHE A 253 2.65 -31.21 1.57
N ILE A 254 3.18 -29.99 1.60
CA ILE A 254 4.04 -29.49 2.67
C ILE A 254 3.28 -28.39 3.41
N PHE A 255 3.05 -28.56 4.69
CA PHE A 255 2.36 -27.57 5.51
C PHE A 255 3.28 -26.44 5.94
N MET A 256 2.90 -25.19 5.69
CA MET A 256 3.59 -23.99 6.15
C MET A 256 2.81 -23.34 7.28
N GLN A 257 3.43 -23.24 8.43
CA GLN A 257 2.99 -22.45 9.57
C GLN A 257 4.12 -21.57 10.09
N ASP A 258 3.79 -20.48 10.76
CA ASP A 258 4.80 -19.61 11.35
C ASP A 258 5.37 -20.19 12.66
N ASN A 259 6.23 -19.42 13.34
CA ASN A 259 6.94 -19.87 14.54
C ASN A 259 6.26 -19.45 15.85
N VAL A 260 4.96 -19.17 15.87
CA VAL A 260 4.21 -18.83 17.08
C VAL A 260 4.23 -20.02 18.05
N ARG A 261 4.15 -19.76 19.37
CA ARG A 261 4.33 -20.81 20.38
C ARG A 261 3.26 -21.89 20.34
N CYS A 262 2.00 -21.53 20.07
CA CYS A 262 0.91 -22.51 19.97
C CYS A 262 1.13 -23.52 18.84
N HIS A 263 1.84 -23.18 17.79
CA HIS A 263 2.17 -24.08 16.67
C HIS A 263 3.26 -25.11 17.02
N LYS A 264 3.95 -24.93 18.15
CA LYS A 264 5.06 -25.78 18.61
C LYS A 264 4.72 -26.57 19.87
N VAL A 265 3.46 -26.61 20.21
CA VAL A 265 2.98 -27.48 21.29
C VAL A 265 3.19 -28.92 20.85
N LYS A 266 3.57 -29.77 21.82
CA LYS A 266 3.96 -31.16 21.54
C LYS A 266 2.82 -31.90 20.84
N GLU A 267 1.61 -31.74 21.32
CA GLU A 267 0.39 -32.36 20.80
C GLU A 267 0.15 -32.07 19.31
N VAL A 268 0.41 -30.83 18.89
CA VAL A 268 0.30 -30.41 17.47
C VAL A 268 1.38 -31.09 16.65
N LEU A 269 2.62 -31.11 17.13
CA LEU A 269 3.74 -31.70 16.39
C LEU A 269 3.61 -33.23 16.28
N ASP A 270 3.21 -33.88 17.36
CA ASP A 270 2.98 -35.34 17.40
C ASP A 270 1.85 -35.70 16.40
N LEU A 271 0.76 -34.93 16.36
CA LEU A 271 -0.35 -35.15 15.42
C LEU A 271 0.09 -34.99 13.94
N LEU A 272 0.84 -33.95 13.63
CA LEU A 272 1.35 -33.73 12.25
C LEU A 272 2.32 -34.83 11.82
N GLU A 273 3.11 -35.40 12.77
CA GLU A 273 4.00 -36.51 12.51
C GLU A 273 3.21 -37.82 12.32
N GLU A 274 2.19 -38.10 13.15
CA GLU A 274 1.28 -39.26 13.05
C GLU A 274 0.58 -39.27 11.69
N GLU A 275 0.07 -38.11 11.23
CA GLU A 275 -0.61 -37.93 9.96
C GLU A 275 0.37 -37.80 8.77
N LYS A 276 1.67 -37.87 9.01
CA LYS A 276 2.74 -37.80 8.01
C LYS A 276 2.67 -36.54 7.14
N ILE A 277 2.29 -35.42 7.70
CA ILE A 277 2.26 -34.12 7.04
C ILE A 277 3.61 -33.41 7.27
N PRO A 278 4.44 -33.28 6.24
CA PRO A 278 5.72 -32.59 6.37
C PRO A 278 5.50 -31.10 6.64
N VAL A 279 6.15 -30.57 7.68
CA VAL A 279 6.09 -29.16 8.06
C VAL A 279 7.27 -28.41 7.49
N MET A 280 7.01 -27.29 6.81
CA MET A 280 8.04 -26.44 6.25
C MET A 280 8.85 -25.74 7.35
N VAL A 281 10.17 -25.81 7.27
CA VAL A 281 11.05 -25.01 8.14
C VAL A 281 10.93 -23.56 7.74
N TRP A 282 10.22 -22.76 8.55
CA TRP A 282 9.90 -21.37 8.24
C TRP A 282 10.82 -20.38 8.96
N PRO A 283 11.34 -19.34 8.26
CA PRO A 283 12.16 -18.32 8.90
C PRO A 283 11.29 -17.35 9.70
N ALA A 284 11.70 -17.05 10.91
CA ALA A 284 10.94 -16.14 11.78
C ALA A 284 10.85 -14.71 11.19
N GLN A 285 9.77 -14.00 11.50
CA GLN A 285 9.53 -12.62 11.05
C GLN A 285 9.55 -12.47 9.52
N SER A 286 8.80 -13.32 8.80
CA SER A 286 8.82 -13.38 7.34
C SER A 286 7.45 -13.27 6.67
N PRO A 287 6.61 -12.28 7.03
CA PRO A 287 5.31 -12.10 6.39
C PRO A 287 5.42 -11.77 4.89
N ASP A 288 6.50 -11.10 4.47
CA ASP A 288 6.77 -10.81 3.05
C ASP A 288 7.05 -12.07 2.20
N LEU A 289 7.35 -13.19 2.83
CA LEU A 289 7.48 -14.50 2.18
C LEU A 289 6.16 -15.29 2.17
N ASN A 290 5.20 -14.96 3.06
CA ASN A 290 3.91 -15.65 3.10
C ASN A 290 2.92 -15.02 2.09
N PRO A 291 2.54 -15.76 1.02
CA PRO A 291 1.60 -15.22 0.05
C PRO A 291 0.18 -15.02 0.61
N LEU A 292 -0.18 -15.71 1.71
CA LEU A 292 -1.47 -15.58 2.38
C LEU A 292 -1.69 -14.16 2.93
N GLU A 293 -0.63 -13.44 3.28
CA GLU A 293 -0.75 -12.04 3.74
C GLU A 293 -1.37 -11.13 2.67
N ASN A 294 -1.06 -11.37 1.39
CA ASN A 294 -1.67 -10.64 0.29
C ASN A 294 -3.11 -11.10 0.02
N LEU A 295 -3.40 -12.39 0.19
CA LEU A 295 -4.76 -12.92 0.10
C LEU A 295 -5.64 -12.33 1.22
N TRP A 296 -5.09 -12.14 2.44
CA TRP A 296 -5.76 -11.45 3.53
C TRP A 296 -6.11 -9.99 3.21
N GLU A 297 -5.26 -9.28 2.46
CA GLU A 297 -5.57 -7.90 2.05
C GLU A 297 -6.80 -7.85 1.14
N ASP A 298 -6.86 -8.76 0.17
CA ASP A 298 -8.00 -8.87 -0.76
C ASP A 298 -9.28 -9.31 -0.06
N PHE A 299 -9.18 -10.36 0.75
CA PHE A 299 -10.29 -10.87 1.56
C PHE A 299 -10.90 -9.78 2.48
N LYS A 300 -10.06 -9.04 3.21
CA LYS A 300 -10.53 -7.98 4.11
C LYS A 300 -11.21 -6.84 3.37
N GLU A 301 -10.76 -6.50 2.18
CA GLU A 301 -11.38 -5.47 1.36
C GLU A 301 -12.74 -5.92 0.80
N HIS A 302 -12.81 -7.14 0.29
CA HIS A 302 -14.06 -7.75 -0.17
C HIS A 302 -15.08 -7.85 0.97
N PHE A 303 -14.66 -8.45 2.09
CA PHE A 303 -15.52 -8.54 3.27
C PHE A 303 -16.04 -7.16 3.71
N HIS A 304 -15.18 -6.15 3.72
CA HIS A 304 -15.57 -4.81 4.12
C HIS A 304 -16.59 -4.19 3.15
N THR A 305 -16.41 -4.41 1.85
CA THR A 305 -17.32 -3.92 0.80
C THR A 305 -18.69 -4.56 0.94
N GLU A 306 -18.76 -5.89 1.05
CA GLU A 306 -19.99 -6.64 1.25
C GLU A 306 -20.67 -6.28 2.58
N PHE A 307 -19.87 -6.13 3.66
CA PHE A 307 -20.39 -5.69 4.94
C PHE A 307 -21.11 -4.35 4.85
N LEU A 308 -20.55 -3.36 4.17
CA LEU A 308 -21.17 -2.05 4.02
C LEU A 308 -22.46 -2.08 3.19
N GLN A 309 -22.49 -2.91 2.16
CA GLN A 309 -23.68 -3.08 1.31
C GLN A 309 -24.84 -3.71 2.08
N HIS A 310 -24.57 -4.74 2.89
CA HIS A 310 -25.62 -5.53 3.55
C HIS A 310 -25.99 -5.03 4.94
N TYR A 311 -25.06 -4.49 5.71
CA TYR A 311 -25.27 -4.18 7.13
C TYR A 311 -25.10 -2.70 7.46
N GLY A 312 -24.23 -2.00 6.75
CA GLY A 312 -23.98 -0.57 6.91
C GLY A 312 -23.40 -0.13 8.26
N ARG A 313 -23.70 -0.83 9.37
CA ARG A 313 -23.25 -0.49 10.72
C ARG A 313 -22.92 -1.75 11.54
N PRO A 314 -21.74 -1.79 12.24
CA PRO A 314 -21.40 -2.89 13.13
C PRO A 314 -22.35 -3.01 14.35
N SER A 315 -22.67 -4.24 14.74
CA SER A 315 -23.40 -4.59 15.95
C SER A 315 -22.70 -5.73 16.69
N ARG A 316 -22.86 -5.79 18.00
CA ARG A 316 -22.34 -6.87 18.86
C ARG A 316 -23.41 -7.89 19.27
N SER A 317 -24.61 -7.81 18.70
CA SER A 317 -25.63 -8.83 19.00
C SER A 317 -25.17 -10.19 18.47
N GLN A 318 -25.55 -11.28 19.15
CA GLN A 318 -25.20 -12.64 18.74
C GLN A 318 -25.63 -12.95 17.31
N ASP A 319 -26.83 -12.50 16.93
CA ASP A 319 -27.35 -12.62 15.58
C ASP A 319 -26.51 -11.86 14.54
N ALA A 320 -25.99 -10.68 14.88
CA ALA A 320 -25.09 -9.94 14.00
C ALA A 320 -23.71 -10.63 13.88
N LEU A 321 -23.17 -11.14 14.98
CA LEU A 321 -21.91 -11.89 14.97
C LEU A 321 -22.02 -13.14 14.11
N TYR A 322 -23.13 -13.87 14.22
CA TYR A 322 -23.39 -15.04 13.39
C TYR A 322 -23.36 -14.67 11.89
N ARG A 323 -24.10 -13.64 11.49
CA ARG A 323 -24.14 -13.17 10.10
C ARG A 323 -22.77 -12.68 9.59
N TYR A 324 -21.95 -12.08 10.44
CA TYR A 324 -20.60 -11.66 10.03
C TYR A 324 -19.69 -12.87 9.78
N ARG A 325 -19.88 -13.95 10.52
CA ARG A 325 -19.16 -15.21 10.30
C ARG A 325 -19.57 -15.85 8.98
N GLU A 326 -20.87 -15.95 8.71
CA GLU A 326 -21.38 -16.44 7.44
C GLU A 326 -20.83 -15.62 6.26
N LEU A 327 -20.90 -14.30 6.35
CA LEU A 327 -20.35 -13.40 5.33
C LEU A 327 -18.84 -13.63 5.14
N ALA A 328 -18.07 -13.78 6.21
CA ALA A 328 -16.64 -14.03 6.11
C ALA A 328 -16.34 -15.36 5.40
N GLN A 329 -17.06 -16.43 5.72
CA GLN A 329 -16.92 -17.73 5.06
C GLN A 329 -17.30 -17.65 3.58
N GLN A 330 -18.39 -16.96 3.25
CA GLN A 330 -18.80 -16.75 1.87
C GLN A 330 -17.73 -16.01 1.07
N VAL A 331 -17.30 -14.85 1.54
CA VAL A 331 -16.28 -14.02 0.86
C VAL A 331 -14.94 -14.75 0.74
N TRP A 332 -14.59 -15.58 1.72
CA TRP A 332 -13.40 -16.42 1.63
C TRP A 332 -13.51 -17.48 0.55
N ALA A 333 -14.66 -18.17 0.47
CA ALA A 333 -14.91 -19.20 -0.56
C ALA A 333 -14.93 -18.62 -1.98
N GLU A 334 -15.23 -17.33 -2.14
CA GLU A 334 -15.27 -16.62 -3.42
C GLU A 334 -13.89 -16.11 -3.89
N GLN A 335 -12.79 -16.40 -3.16
CA GLN A 335 -11.45 -16.00 -3.58
C GLN A 335 -11.09 -16.63 -4.93
N GLY A 336 -10.76 -15.77 -5.91
CA GLY A 336 -10.57 -16.20 -7.30
C GLY A 336 -9.27 -16.96 -7.53
N GLN A 337 -9.32 -18.02 -8.34
CA GLN A 337 -8.13 -18.81 -8.71
C GLN A 337 -7.04 -17.97 -9.37
N GLU A 338 -7.39 -16.95 -10.16
CA GLU A 338 -6.39 -16.05 -10.77
C GLU A 338 -5.53 -15.32 -9.75
N LEU A 339 -6.07 -14.97 -8.59
CA LEU A 339 -5.30 -14.36 -7.51
C LEU A 339 -4.35 -15.39 -6.89
N ILE A 340 -4.85 -16.59 -6.61
CA ILE A 340 -4.06 -17.71 -6.07
C ILE A 340 -2.88 -18.00 -7.00
N ASP A 341 -3.13 -18.16 -8.30
CA ASP A 341 -2.09 -18.45 -9.29
C ASP A 341 -1.00 -17.37 -9.28
N ARG A 342 -1.38 -16.08 -9.32
CA ARG A 342 -0.44 -14.96 -9.24
C ARG A 342 0.38 -14.95 -7.95
N LEU A 343 -0.23 -15.31 -6.82
CA LEU A 343 0.45 -15.36 -5.54
C LEU A 343 1.50 -16.48 -5.51
N ILE A 344 1.15 -17.67 -5.99
CA ILE A 344 2.09 -18.81 -6.11
C ILE A 344 3.20 -18.50 -7.12
N GLU A 345 2.87 -17.94 -8.29
CA GLU A 345 3.85 -17.53 -9.30
C GLU A 345 4.80 -16.43 -8.78
N SER A 346 4.41 -15.67 -7.77
CA SER A 346 5.28 -14.67 -7.16
C SER A 346 6.39 -15.25 -6.29
N MET A 347 6.30 -16.52 -5.86
CA MET A 347 7.22 -17.11 -4.88
C MET A 347 8.70 -17.12 -5.31
N PRO A 348 9.05 -17.48 -6.55
CA PRO A 348 10.44 -17.35 -7.01
C PRO A 348 10.95 -15.90 -6.94
N CYS A 349 10.11 -14.93 -7.28
CA CYS A 349 10.45 -13.50 -7.21
C CYS A 349 10.59 -13.03 -5.74
N ARG A 350 9.78 -13.53 -4.80
CA ARG A 350 9.94 -13.27 -3.37
C ARG A 350 11.28 -13.80 -2.85
N CYS A 351 11.65 -15.03 -3.20
CA CYS A 351 12.95 -15.59 -2.87
C CYS A 351 14.09 -14.75 -3.45
N ALA A 352 14.01 -14.38 -4.72
CA ALA A 352 15.02 -13.53 -5.37
C ALA A 352 15.12 -12.15 -4.69
N ALA A 353 14.01 -11.55 -4.31
CA ALA A 353 13.98 -10.27 -3.59
C ALA A 353 14.65 -10.35 -2.22
N VAL A 354 14.40 -11.41 -1.45
CA VAL A 354 15.06 -11.65 -0.16
C VAL A 354 16.56 -11.86 -0.32
N ILE A 355 16.99 -12.59 -1.36
CA ILE A 355 18.42 -12.79 -1.68
C ILE A 355 19.07 -11.45 -2.04
N ALA A 356 18.44 -10.65 -2.91
CA ALA A 356 18.92 -9.33 -3.29
C ALA A 356 18.96 -8.34 -2.11
N ALA A 357 18.04 -8.47 -1.16
CA ALA A 357 18.02 -7.70 0.07
C ALA A 357 18.94 -8.27 1.16
N GLU A 358 19.74 -9.30 0.90
CA GLU A 358 20.62 -9.95 1.86
C GLU A 358 19.87 -10.42 3.12
N GLY A 359 18.67 -10.98 2.97
CA GLY A 359 17.81 -11.45 4.05
C GLY A 359 17.01 -10.36 4.76
N LYS A 360 17.15 -9.09 4.39
CA LYS A 360 16.39 -7.97 4.94
C LYS A 360 14.97 -7.92 4.35
N TRP A 361 14.19 -6.92 4.79
CA TRP A 361 12.83 -6.68 4.30
C TRP A 361 12.76 -6.43 2.80
N THR A 362 11.72 -6.99 2.18
CA THR A 362 11.38 -6.79 0.77
C THR A 362 10.15 -5.89 0.60
N THR A 363 9.77 -5.64 -0.63
CA THR A 363 8.56 -4.87 -0.98
C THR A 363 7.28 -5.70 -1.02
N TYR A 364 7.41 -7.01 -0.82
CA TYR A 364 6.27 -7.93 -0.72
C TYR A 364 5.57 -7.82 0.63
#